data_f915f33202201c89f8d72aad9f5829ca
#
_entry.id   f915f33202201c89f8d72aad9f5829ca
#
_cell.length_a   1.000
_cell.length_b   1.000
_cell.length_c   1.000
_cell.angle_alpha   90.00
_cell.angle_beta   90.00
_cell.angle_gamma   90.00
#
_symmetry.space_group_name_H-M   'P 1'
#
loop_
_entity.id
_entity.type
_entity.pdbx_description
1 polymer ?
#
loop_
_entity_poly.entity_id
_entity_poly.type
_entity_poly.pdbx_seq_one_letter_code
_entity_poly.pdbx_strand_id
1 'polypeptide(L)'
;MNFRTATQADIAAVVALTQSAYRGDQSRAGWTTEADLLDGQRTDAREVGELIANPAVKLLLAERDGQLLACCVVERLSNAHADEGYFGMFSVRPDSQGHGTGGALLIEAERLAREDWHCRAMRMTVIDCREELIAWYERRGYRRTGEHRPFPYGDPRFGIPKRGDLRFEWLVKAL
;
A
#
# COMPACT_ATOMS: atom_id res chain seq x y z
N MET A 1 -13.46 12.24 7.87
CA MET A 1 -12.62 11.03 7.75
C MET A 1 -11.74 10.99 8.98
N ASN A 2 -11.66 9.87 9.64
CA ASN A 2 -10.83 9.65 10.82
C ASN A 2 -9.65 8.74 10.43
N PHE A 3 -8.45 9.06 10.94
CA PHE A 3 -7.26 8.22 10.75
C PHE A 3 -6.81 7.68 12.10
N ARG A 4 -6.46 6.42 12.14
CA ARG A 4 -5.88 5.76 13.33
C ARG A 4 -4.93 4.63 12.95
N THR A 5 -4.08 4.24 13.88
CA THR A 5 -3.29 3.03 13.74
C THR A 5 -4.15 1.80 14.03
N ALA A 6 -3.95 0.73 13.26
CA ALA A 6 -4.60 -0.56 13.46
C ALA A 6 -4.13 -1.23 14.75
N THR A 7 -5.02 -2.01 15.33
CA THR A 7 -4.78 -2.90 16.47
C THR A 7 -5.01 -4.36 16.08
N GLN A 8 -4.72 -5.29 16.96
CA GLN A 8 -4.97 -6.72 16.72
C GLN A 8 -6.45 -7.03 16.39
N ALA A 9 -7.39 -6.22 16.90
CA ALA A 9 -8.82 -6.36 16.62
C ALA A 9 -9.18 -6.05 15.16
N ASP A 10 -8.33 -5.33 14.43
CA ASP A 10 -8.56 -4.90 13.06
C ASP A 10 -8.11 -5.91 12.01
N ILE A 11 -7.38 -6.96 12.39
CA ILE A 11 -6.73 -7.91 11.46
C ILE A 11 -7.71 -8.43 10.42
N ALA A 12 -8.86 -8.94 10.84
CA ALA A 12 -9.83 -9.53 9.92
C ALA A 12 -10.36 -8.49 8.90
N ALA A 13 -10.65 -7.28 9.37
CA ALA A 13 -11.15 -6.20 8.52
C ALA A 13 -10.09 -5.72 7.52
N VAL A 14 -8.83 -5.62 7.93
CA VAL A 14 -7.70 -5.25 7.06
C VAL A 14 -7.46 -6.31 5.99
N VAL A 15 -7.46 -7.60 6.36
CA VAL A 15 -7.32 -8.71 5.39
C VAL A 15 -8.44 -8.66 4.35
N ALA A 16 -9.70 -8.53 4.79
CA ALA A 16 -10.85 -8.48 3.90
C ALA A 16 -10.79 -7.26 2.95
N LEU A 17 -10.45 -6.08 3.48
CA LEU A 17 -10.28 -4.86 2.68
C LEU A 17 -9.18 -5.03 1.64
N THR A 18 -8.01 -5.49 2.04
CA THR A 18 -6.85 -5.64 1.15
C THR A 18 -7.15 -6.66 0.06
N GLN A 19 -7.76 -7.79 0.40
CA GLN A 19 -8.17 -8.79 -0.58
C GLN A 19 -9.17 -8.21 -1.59
N SER A 20 -10.19 -7.49 -1.14
CA SER A 20 -11.21 -6.89 -2.01
C SER A 20 -10.66 -5.80 -2.93
N ALA A 21 -9.62 -5.08 -2.49
CA ALA A 21 -9.01 -4.00 -3.27
C ALA A 21 -8.07 -4.50 -4.38
N TYR A 22 -7.46 -5.67 -4.20
CA TYR A 22 -6.41 -6.15 -5.10
C TYR A 22 -6.79 -7.39 -5.91
N ARG A 23 -7.69 -8.24 -5.42
CA ARG A 23 -7.93 -9.59 -5.96
C ARG A 23 -9.39 -9.82 -6.31
N GLY A 24 -9.58 -10.66 -7.31
CA GLY A 24 -10.89 -11.13 -7.74
C GLY A 24 -11.78 -10.05 -8.35
N ASP A 25 -13.03 -10.41 -8.62
CA ASP A 25 -13.97 -9.55 -9.36
C ASP A 25 -14.38 -8.30 -8.57
N GLN A 26 -14.38 -8.34 -7.25
CA GLN A 26 -14.70 -7.17 -6.45
C GLN A 26 -13.71 -6.01 -6.68
N SER A 27 -12.43 -6.31 -6.87
CA SER A 27 -11.42 -5.30 -7.13
C SER A 27 -11.61 -4.57 -8.47
N ARG A 28 -12.31 -5.19 -9.42
CA ARG A 28 -12.61 -4.63 -10.74
C ARG A 28 -13.66 -3.50 -10.69
N ALA A 29 -14.40 -3.37 -9.60
CA ALA A 29 -15.31 -2.24 -9.39
C ALA A 29 -14.56 -0.92 -9.13
N GLY A 30 -13.29 -0.98 -8.76
CA GLY A 30 -12.43 0.17 -8.59
C GLY A 30 -11.77 0.61 -9.91
N TRP A 31 -11.19 1.80 -9.91
CA TRP A 31 -10.44 2.31 -11.07
C TRP A 31 -9.07 1.63 -11.26
N THR A 32 -8.56 0.95 -10.23
CA THR A 32 -7.28 0.21 -10.28
C THR A 32 -7.41 -1.14 -9.59
N THR A 33 -6.82 -2.16 -10.18
CA THR A 33 -6.83 -3.53 -9.68
C THR A 33 -5.55 -4.26 -10.08
N GLU A 34 -5.22 -5.34 -9.40
CA GLU A 34 -4.20 -6.31 -9.83
C GLU A 34 -4.80 -7.62 -10.33
N ALA A 35 -6.13 -7.74 -10.42
CA ALA A 35 -6.81 -8.98 -10.77
C ALA A 35 -6.44 -9.53 -12.16
N ASP A 36 -5.95 -8.68 -13.06
CA ASP A 36 -5.45 -9.11 -14.39
C ASP A 36 -3.98 -9.57 -14.36
N LEU A 37 -3.27 -9.26 -13.30
CA LEU A 37 -1.84 -9.56 -13.15
C LEU A 37 -1.59 -10.73 -12.19
N LEU A 38 -2.40 -10.82 -11.13
CA LEU A 38 -2.19 -11.71 -10.00
C LEU A 38 -3.50 -12.35 -9.53
N ASP A 39 -3.46 -13.65 -9.31
CA ASP A 39 -4.47 -14.40 -8.56
C ASP A 39 -4.00 -14.69 -7.11
N GLY A 40 -4.79 -15.46 -6.38
CA GLY A 40 -4.46 -15.90 -5.03
C GLY A 40 -4.69 -14.81 -3.97
N GLN A 41 -3.95 -14.92 -2.88
CA GLN A 41 -4.06 -13.96 -1.78
C GLN A 41 -3.18 -12.72 -2.02
N ARG A 42 -3.52 -11.60 -1.37
CA ARG A 42 -2.67 -10.41 -1.28
C ARG A 42 -2.01 -10.29 0.07
N THR A 43 -2.67 -10.75 1.13
CA THR A 43 -2.19 -10.80 2.50
C THR A 43 -2.99 -11.82 3.30
N ASP A 44 -2.54 -12.12 4.52
CA ASP A 44 -3.23 -12.99 5.46
C ASP A 44 -3.19 -12.43 6.90
N ALA A 45 -3.90 -13.10 7.81
CA ALA A 45 -4.01 -12.66 9.20
C ALA A 45 -2.65 -12.67 9.93
N ARG A 46 -1.75 -13.59 9.57
CA ARG A 46 -0.42 -13.68 10.18
C ARG A 46 0.43 -12.48 9.75
N GLU A 47 0.50 -12.19 8.45
CA GLU A 47 1.25 -11.05 7.93
C GLU A 47 0.75 -9.73 8.53
N VAL A 48 -0.56 -9.51 8.56
CA VAL A 48 -1.15 -8.30 9.16
C VAL A 48 -0.83 -8.22 10.66
N GLY A 49 -0.90 -9.33 11.38
CA GLY A 49 -0.55 -9.39 12.80
C GLY A 49 0.93 -9.06 13.06
N GLU A 50 1.84 -9.57 12.22
CA GLU A 50 3.27 -9.28 12.28
C GLU A 50 3.55 -7.79 12.00
N LEU A 51 2.88 -7.19 11.01
CA LEU A 51 2.99 -5.76 10.71
C LEU A 51 2.52 -4.89 11.89
N ILE A 52 1.40 -5.22 12.52
CA ILE A 52 0.88 -4.49 13.68
C ILE A 52 1.83 -4.59 14.89
N ALA A 53 2.47 -5.74 15.07
CA ALA A 53 3.40 -5.98 16.17
C ALA A 53 4.79 -5.32 15.97
N ASN A 54 5.14 -4.94 14.74
CA ASN A 54 6.44 -4.37 14.43
C ASN A 54 6.50 -2.88 14.84
N PRO A 55 7.39 -2.48 15.77
CA PRO A 55 7.49 -1.09 16.22
C PRO A 55 7.96 -0.10 15.13
N ALA A 56 8.63 -0.58 14.09
CA ALA A 56 9.04 0.23 12.94
C ALA A 56 7.91 0.46 11.93
N VAL A 57 6.75 -0.16 12.14
CA VAL A 57 5.60 -0.13 11.23
C VAL A 57 4.40 0.54 11.87
N LYS A 58 3.68 1.34 11.09
CA LYS A 58 2.32 1.79 11.40
C LYS A 58 1.40 1.35 10.27
N LEU A 59 0.43 0.50 10.60
CA LEU A 59 -0.67 0.18 9.70
C LEU A 59 -1.76 1.21 9.95
N LEU A 60 -1.91 2.17 9.04
CA LEU A 60 -2.89 3.25 9.12
C LEU A 60 -4.22 2.82 8.54
N LEU A 61 -5.29 3.20 9.21
CA LEU A 61 -6.67 3.00 8.79
C LEU A 61 -7.33 4.36 8.52
N ALA A 62 -8.11 4.43 7.46
CA ALA A 62 -9.02 5.55 7.19
C ALA A 62 -10.47 5.09 7.33
N GLU A 63 -11.20 5.75 8.21
CA GLU A 63 -12.58 5.40 8.57
C GLU A 63 -13.52 6.57 8.37
N ARG A 64 -14.77 6.27 8.03
CA ARG A 64 -15.88 7.24 8.01
C ARG A 64 -17.14 6.55 8.51
N ASP A 65 -17.82 7.17 9.46
CA ASP A 65 -19.08 6.68 10.05
C ASP A 65 -18.98 5.23 10.56
N GLY A 66 -17.83 4.89 11.18
CA GLY A 66 -17.54 3.55 11.69
C GLY A 66 -17.17 2.51 10.64
N GLN A 67 -17.06 2.89 9.37
CA GLN A 67 -16.67 1.99 8.29
C GLN A 67 -15.20 2.16 7.90
N LEU A 68 -14.47 1.06 7.79
CA LEU A 68 -13.13 1.02 7.24
C LEU A 68 -13.18 1.20 5.72
N LEU A 69 -12.59 2.29 5.22
CA LEU A 69 -12.57 2.64 3.80
C LEU A 69 -11.24 2.39 3.12
N ALA A 70 -10.14 2.56 3.85
CA ALA A 70 -8.80 2.35 3.30
C ALA A 70 -7.80 2.00 4.39
N CYS A 71 -6.70 1.36 4.00
CA CYS A 71 -5.54 1.14 4.86
C CYS A 71 -4.24 1.26 4.07
N CYS A 72 -3.15 1.53 4.79
CA CYS A 72 -1.80 1.45 4.25
C CYS A 72 -0.80 1.11 5.35
N VAL A 73 0.32 0.56 4.93
CA VAL A 73 1.51 0.39 5.78
C VAL A 73 2.44 1.57 5.58
N VAL A 74 2.92 2.13 6.67
CA VAL A 74 4.07 3.04 6.69
C VAL A 74 5.13 2.38 7.54
N GLU A 75 6.32 2.20 6.99
CA GLU A 75 7.46 1.59 7.68
C GLU A 75 8.60 2.59 7.75
N ARG A 76 9.22 2.72 8.92
CA ARG A 76 10.46 3.46 9.07
C ARG A 76 11.61 2.57 8.62
N LEU A 77 12.26 2.96 7.54
CA LEU A 77 13.40 2.20 7.02
C LEU A 77 14.62 2.33 7.92
N SER A 78 15.55 1.40 7.76
CA SER A 78 16.81 1.32 8.51
C SER A 78 18.00 1.26 7.56
N ASN A 79 19.21 1.28 8.12
CA ASN A 79 20.47 1.20 7.36
C ASN A 79 20.66 2.39 6.39
N ALA A 80 20.93 2.12 5.13
CA ALA A 80 21.23 3.14 4.12
C ALA A 80 20.07 4.11 3.86
N HIS A 81 18.86 3.77 4.29
CA HIS A 81 17.63 4.56 4.12
C HIS A 81 17.00 4.96 5.46
N ALA A 82 17.80 5.10 6.52
CA ALA A 82 17.29 5.34 7.89
C ALA A 82 16.49 6.64 8.07
N ASP A 83 16.61 7.57 7.13
CA ASP A 83 15.86 8.83 7.06
C ASP A 83 14.71 8.80 6.04
N GLU A 84 14.34 7.61 5.57
CA GLU A 84 13.24 7.41 4.63
C GLU A 84 12.13 6.54 5.23
N GLY A 85 10.88 6.84 4.82
CA GLY A 85 9.73 6.01 5.06
C GLY A 85 9.41 5.14 3.86
N TYR A 86 8.88 3.94 4.08
CA TYR A 86 8.31 3.09 3.03
C TYR A 86 6.79 3.08 3.15
N PHE A 87 6.12 3.26 2.01
CA PHE A 87 4.67 3.21 1.88
C PHE A 87 4.26 1.96 1.13
N GLY A 88 3.40 1.14 1.72
CA GLY A 88 2.99 -0.13 1.12
C GLY A 88 1.59 -0.57 1.52
N MET A 89 1.14 -1.73 1.03
CA MET A 89 -0.17 -2.33 1.28
C MET A 89 -1.33 -1.31 1.16
N PHE A 90 -1.23 -0.39 0.21
CA PHE A 90 -2.19 0.70 0.05
C PHE A 90 -3.49 0.19 -0.57
N SER A 91 -4.51 0.02 0.23
CA SER A 91 -5.80 -0.55 -0.14
C SER A 91 -6.91 0.47 0.09
N VAL A 92 -7.76 0.68 -0.90
CA VAL A 92 -8.98 1.49 -0.81
C VAL A 92 -10.15 0.64 -1.27
N ARG A 93 -11.22 0.61 -0.51
CA ARG A 93 -12.47 -0.09 -0.92
C ARG A 93 -12.81 0.28 -2.35
N PRO A 94 -13.10 -0.69 -3.23
CA PRO A 94 -13.39 -0.42 -4.65
C PRO A 94 -14.51 0.60 -4.85
N ASP A 95 -15.58 0.52 -4.07
CA ASP A 95 -16.73 1.43 -4.09
C ASP A 95 -16.43 2.84 -3.52
N SER A 96 -15.33 2.99 -2.83
CA SER A 96 -14.89 4.26 -2.21
C SER A 96 -13.72 4.91 -2.94
N GLN A 97 -13.25 4.30 -4.03
CA GLN A 97 -12.23 4.89 -4.91
C GLN A 97 -12.81 6.08 -5.70
N GLY A 98 -11.96 6.98 -6.14
CA GLY A 98 -12.38 8.18 -6.88
C GLY A 98 -12.91 9.33 -6.01
N HIS A 99 -13.16 9.12 -4.71
CA HIS A 99 -13.76 10.11 -3.78
C HIS A 99 -12.72 10.78 -2.84
N GLY A 100 -11.44 10.73 -3.18
CA GLY A 100 -10.38 11.40 -2.42
C GLY A 100 -9.84 10.60 -1.21
N THR A 101 -10.45 9.48 -0.83
CA THR A 101 -10.06 8.67 0.34
C THR A 101 -8.58 8.25 0.28
N GLY A 102 -8.14 7.72 -0.85
CA GLY A 102 -6.74 7.30 -1.02
C GLY A 102 -5.75 8.45 -0.96
N GLY A 103 -6.09 9.60 -1.54
CA GLY A 103 -5.25 10.80 -1.46
C GLY A 103 -5.11 11.31 -0.03
N ALA A 104 -6.20 11.33 0.73
CA ALA A 104 -6.20 11.76 2.12
C ALA A 104 -5.36 10.81 3.02
N LEU A 105 -5.47 9.50 2.80
CA LEU A 105 -4.65 8.52 3.55
C LEU A 105 -3.16 8.63 3.20
N LEU A 106 -2.82 8.87 1.92
CA LEU A 106 -1.42 9.08 1.52
C LEU A 106 -0.83 10.32 2.18
N ILE A 107 -1.58 11.43 2.24
CA ILE A 107 -1.16 12.67 2.93
C ILE A 107 -0.92 12.40 4.42
N GLU A 108 -1.79 11.63 5.09
CA GLU A 108 -1.61 11.29 6.49
C GLU A 108 -0.38 10.38 6.71
N ALA A 109 -0.13 9.43 5.81
CA ALA A 109 1.06 8.60 5.84
C ALA A 109 2.35 9.44 5.69
N GLU A 110 2.35 10.40 4.77
CA GLU A 110 3.46 11.34 4.56
C GLU A 110 3.66 12.24 5.79
N ARG A 111 2.56 12.73 6.40
CA ARG A 111 2.62 13.51 7.64
C ARG A 111 3.28 12.71 8.77
N LEU A 112 2.83 11.48 8.99
CA LEU A 112 3.39 10.59 10.02
C LEU A 112 4.90 10.37 9.80
N ALA A 113 5.30 10.04 8.58
CA ALA A 113 6.72 9.82 8.27
C ALA A 113 7.55 11.09 8.52
N ARG A 114 7.07 12.27 8.08
CA ARG A 114 7.78 13.53 8.22
C ARG A 114 7.80 14.04 9.66
N GLU A 115 6.65 14.07 10.34
CA GLU A 115 6.51 14.74 11.63
C GLU A 115 6.86 13.83 12.81
N ASP A 116 6.40 12.56 12.78
CA ASP A 116 6.59 11.65 13.90
C ASP A 116 7.93 10.91 13.81
N TRP A 117 8.41 10.62 12.60
CA TRP A 117 9.65 9.86 12.38
C TRP A 117 10.81 10.68 11.80
N HIS A 118 10.57 11.94 11.45
CA HIS A 118 11.55 12.85 10.85
C HIS A 118 12.18 12.31 9.56
N CYS A 119 11.41 11.54 8.79
CA CYS A 119 11.84 11.06 7.49
C CYS A 119 11.91 12.23 6.49
N ARG A 120 12.94 12.20 5.64
CA ARG A 120 13.16 13.21 4.58
C ARG A 120 12.53 12.82 3.26
N ALA A 121 12.21 11.55 3.09
CA ALA A 121 11.60 11.04 1.89
C ALA A 121 10.65 9.88 2.19
N MET A 122 9.69 9.68 1.30
CA MET A 122 8.84 8.51 1.24
C MET A 122 9.12 7.77 -0.05
N ARG A 123 9.34 6.46 0.04
CA ARG A 123 9.47 5.59 -1.13
C ARG A 123 8.46 4.46 -1.12
N MET A 124 8.23 3.91 -2.30
CA MET A 124 7.33 2.78 -2.50
C MET A 124 7.75 1.96 -3.70
N THR A 125 7.20 0.76 -3.81
CA THR A 125 7.29 -0.06 -5.03
C THR A 125 5.93 -0.22 -5.67
N VAL A 126 5.88 -0.14 -6.99
CA VAL A 126 4.68 -0.37 -7.80
C VAL A 126 5.03 -1.35 -8.91
N ILE A 127 4.12 -2.26 -9.25
CA ILE A 127 4.30 -3.12 -10.45
C ILE A 127 4.38 -2.19 -11.67
N ASP A 128 5.47 -2.25 -12.42
CA ASP A 128 5.85 -1.25 -13.42
C ASP A 128 4.88 -1.12 -14.59
N CYS A 129 4.12 -2.18 -14.91
CA CYS A 129 3.09 -2.12 -15.95
C CYS A 129 1.78 -1.43 -15.50
N ARG A 130 1.68 -0.98 -14.24
CA ARG A 130 0.52 -0.24 -13.73
C ARG A 130 0.68 1.27 -13.98
N GLU A 131 0.79 1.65 -15.22
CA GLU A 131 1.10 3.03 -15.65
C GLU A 131 0.10 4.08 -15.10
N GLU A 132 -1.19 3.77 -15.05
CA GLU A 132 -2.19 4.69 -14.50
C GLU A 132 -2.00 4.95 -13.01
N LEU A 133 -1.62 3.91 -12.26
CA LEU A 133 -1.33 4.04 -10.83
C LEU A 133 -0.03 4.82 -10.60
N ILE A 134 1.00 4.56 -11.39
CA ILE A 134 2.26 5.31 -11.34
C ILE A 134 1.98 6.79 -11.64
N ALA A 135 1.23 7.10 -12.70
CA ALA A 135 0.84 8.47 -13.04
C ALA A 135 0.01 9.13 -11.91
N TRP A 136 -0.79 8.36 -11.17
CA TRP A 136 -1.51 8.87 -10.01
C TRP A 136 -0.56 9.30 -8.88
N TYR A 137 0.51 8.54 -8.63
CA TYR A 137 1.55 8.90 -7.66
C TYR A 137 2.41 10.09 -8.16
N GLU A 138 2.76 10.13 -9.44
CA GLU A 138 3.53 11.23 -10.04
C GLU A 138 2.80 12.57 -9.88
N ARG A 139 1.47 12.61 -10.07
CA ARG A 139 0.66 13.81 -9.80
C ARG A 139 0.67 14.26 -8.32
N ARG A 140 1.17 13.41 -7.40
CA ARG A 140 1.33 13.68 -5.96
C ARG A 140 2.76 13.94 -5.55
N GLY A 141 3.65 14.11 -6.55
CA GLY A 141 5.04 14.51 -6.35
C GLY A 141 6.03 13.35 -6.23
N TYR A 142 5.57 12.10 -6.40
CA TYR A 142 6.49 10.97 -6.53
C TYR A 142 7.17 10.98 -7.89
N ARG A 143 8.39 10.46 -7.93
CA ARG A 143 9.17 10.31 -9.16
C ARG A 143 9.69 8.90 -9.28
N ARG A 144 9.69 8.37 -10.49
CA ARG A 144 10.36 7.10 -10.81
C ARG A 144 11.85 7.24 -10.58
N THR A 145 12.46 6.26 -9.94
CA THR A 145 13.93 6.25 -9.75
C THR A 145 14.66 5.60 -10.91
N GLY A 146 13.98 4.85 -11.76
CA GLY A 146 14.58 3.97 -12.76
C GLY A 146 15.13 2.65 -12.19
N GLU A 147 15.09 2.48 -10.87
CA GLU A 147 15.49 1.25 -10.22
C GLU A 147 14.33 0.26 -10.19
N HIS A 148 14.61 -1.00 -10.51
CA HIS A 148 13.63 -2.07 -10.52
C HIS A 148 14.02 -3.17 -9.53
N ARG A 149 13.00 -3.84 -9.02
CA ARG A 149 13.12 -5.04 -8.20
C ARG A 149 12.34 -6.17 -8.88
N PRO A 150 12.93 -7.37 -9.03
CA PRO A 150 12.20 -8.50 -9.60
C PRO A 150 10.97 -8.84 -8.76
N PHE A 151 9.88 -9.27 -9.43
CA PHE A 151 8.74 -9.85 -8.75
C PHE A 151 9.16 -11.19 -8.13
N PRO A 152 8.75 -11.51 -6.90
CA PRO A 152 9.15 -12.73 -6.20
C PRO A 152 8.36 -13.94 -6.72
N TYR A 153 8.65 -14.37 -7.93
CA TYR A 153 8.05 -15.57 -8.53
C TYR A 153 8.30 -16.79 -7.65
N GLY A 154 7.27 -17.64 -7.53
CA GLY A 154 7.35 -18.86 -6.72
C GLY A 154 7.04 -18.67 -5.23
N ASP A 155 6.82 -17.44 -4.76
CA ASP A 155 6.37 -17.17 -3.40
C ASP A 155 4.86 -16.84 -3.40
N PRO A 156 3.98 -17.78 -2.97
CA PRO A 156 2.53 -17.59 -3.03
C PRO A 156 2.01 -16.47 -2.12
N ARG A 157 2.83 -15.97 -1.19
CA ARG A 157 2.47 -14.84 -0.33
C ARG A 157 2.24 -13.56 -1.14
N PHE A 158 2.89 -13.45 -2.29
CA PHE A 158 2.74 -12.30 -3.21
C PHE A 158 1.66 -12.52 -4.28
N GLY A 159 0.94 -13.62 -4.21
CA GLY A 159 -0.06 -14.02 -5.19
C GLY A 159 0.50 -14.96 -6.26
N ILE A 160 -0.37 -15.35 -7.18
CA ILE A 160 -0.06 -16.25 -8.29
C ILE A 160 0.00 -15.41 -9.57
N PRO A 161 1.19 -15.16 -10.13
CA PRO A 161 1.33 -14.30 -11.30
C PRO A 161 0.74 -14.97 -12.56
N LYS A 162 0.02 -14.16 -13.36
CA LYS A 162 -0.57 -14.56 -14.63
C LYS A 162 0.35 -14.33 -15.82
N ARG A 163 1.48 -13.66 -15.59
CA ARG A 163 2.49 -13.34 -16.61
C ARG A 163 3.90 -13.40 -16.01
N GLY A 164 4.90 -13.64 -16.85
CA GLY A 164 6.28 -13.91 -16.43
C GLY A 164 7.22 -12.70 -16.43
N ASP A 165 6.72 -11.50 -16.74
CA ASP A 165 7.50 -10.27 -16.92
C ASP A 165 7.20 -9.18 -15.87
N LEU A 166 6.56 -9.54 -14.76
CA LEU A 166 6.29 -8.60 -13.69
C LEU A 166 7.58 -8.22 -12.96
N ARG A 167 7.69 -6.94 -12.64
CA ARG A 167 8.73 -6.38 -11.78
C ARG A 167 8.17 -5.15 -11.06
N PHE A 168 8.81 -4.77 -9.97
CA PHE A 168 8.49 -3.56 -9.26
C PHE A 168 9.42 -2.42 -9.70
N GLU A 169 8.89 -1.23 -9.83
CA GLU A 169 9.65 0.01 -9.98
C GLU A 169 9.59 0.80 -8.66
N TRP A 170 10.73 1.39 -8.29
CA TRP A 170 10.81 2.27 -7.13
C TRP A 170 10.38 3.68 -7.48
N LEU A 171 9.49 4.23 -6.65
CA LEU A 171 9.11 5.63 -6.67
C LEU A 171 9.55 6.29 -5.37
N VAL A 172 9.93 7.57 -5.44
CA VAL A 172 10.37 8.36 -4.29
C VAL A 172 9.82 9.78 -4.34
N LYS A 173 9.51 10.33 -3.16
CA LYS A 173 9.10 11.72 -2.95
C LYS A 173 9.86 12.29 -1.76
N ALA A 174 10.42 13.50 -1.89
CA ALA A 174 10.92 14.28 -0.75
C ALA A 174 9.73 14.78 0.10
N LEU A 175 9.84 14.69 1.44
CA LEU A 175 8.80 15.07 2.40
C LEU A 175 9.04 16.47 3.00
#